data_7897a503f7a41773a19d93cbd3557d9a
#
_entry.id   7897a503f7a41773a19d93cbd3557d9a
#
_cell.length_a   1.000
_cell.length_b   1.000
_cell.length_c   1.000
_cell.angle_alpha   90.00
_cell.angle_beta   90.00
_cell.angle_gamma   90.00
#
_symmetry.space_group_name_H-M   'P 1'
#
loop_
_entity.id
_entity.type
_entity.pdbx_description
1 polymer ?
#
loop_
_entity_poly.entity_id
_entity_poly.type
_entity_poly.pdbx_seq_one_letter_code
_entity_poly.pdbx_strand_id
1 'polypeptide(L)'
;MSIAEEAKKFHADKRGNCAMAVAYGYARGTGKTELEATDAAQTFRGFGGGKAPEGYCGALYTAKLMQPDHADAIEDFFKRGAKNCTKCKEIRPNAVIPCNRCVELAGEALDFLDL
;
A
#
# COMPACT_ATOMS: atom_id res chain seq x y z
N MET A 1 7.47 14.35 5.32
CA MET A 1 6.44 13.83 4.40
C MET A 1 5.95 12.49 4.91
N SER A 2 4.64 12.27 4.86
CA SER A 2 4.12 11.00 5.35
C SER A 2 4.16 9.95 4.24
N ILE A 3 4.24 8.69 4.64
CA ILE A 3 4.19 7.55 3.72
C ILE A 3 2.84 7.55 3.00
N ALA A 4 1.75 7.79 3.73
CA ALA A 4 0.41 7.81 3.17
C ALA A 4 0.25 8.88 2.09
N GLU A 5 0.74 10.09 2.35
CA GLU A 5 0.64 11.19 1.38
C GLU A 5 1.41 10.91 0.11
N GLU A 6 2.63 10.42 0.23
CA GLU A 6 3.47 10.11 -0.93
C GLU A 6 2.88 8.95 -1.73
N ALA A 7 2.38 7.92 -1.05
CA ALA A 7 1.76 6.78 -1.72
C ALA A 7 0.49 7.19 -2.46
N LYS A 8 -0.36 7.97 -1.81
CA LYS A 8 -1.61 8.45 -2.39
C LYS A 8 -1.37 9.30 -3.63
N LYS A 9 -0.41 10.20 -3.55
CA LYS A 9 -0.06 11.07 -4.67
C LYS A 9 0.43 10.27 -5.88
N PHE A 10 1.33 9.31 -5.63
CA PHE A 10 1.84 8.43 -6.68
C PHE A 10 0.69 7.73 -7.41
N HIS A 11 -0.23 7.16 -6.66
CA HIS A 11 -1.36 6.44 -7.21
C HIS A 11 -2.34 7.38 -7.95
N ALA A 12 -2.63 8.54 -7.37
CA ALA A 12 -3.52 9.53 -7.97
C ALA A 12 -2.96 10.08 -9.29
N ASP A 13 -1.63 10.22 -9.38
CA ASP A 13 -0.96 10.68 -10.60
C ASP A 13 -0.83 9.57 -11.65
N LYS A 14 -1.37 8.39 -11.38
CA LYS A 14 -1.36 7.25 -12.29
C LYS A 14 0.04 6.80 -12.70
N ARG A 15 0.99 6.92 -11.79
CA ARG A 15 2.38 6.54 -12.04
C ARG A 15 2.60 5.02 -11.93
N GLY A 16 1.69 4.30 -11.27
CA GLY A 16 1.77 2.87 -11.13
C GLY A 16 0.56 2.31 -10.37
N ASN A 17 0.60 1.02 -10.08
CA ASN A 17 -0.49 0.34 -9.36
C ASN A 17 -0.41 0.57 -7.85
N CYS A 18 -1.37 -0.01 -7.11
CA CYS A 18 -1.46 0.18 -5.66
C CYS A 18 -0.23 -0.35 -4.92
N ALA A 19 0.31 -1.48 -5.32
CA ALA A 19 1.50 -2.04 -4.68
C ALA A 19 2.71 -1.13 -4.90
N MET A 20 2.89 -0.66 -6.13
CA MET A 20 3.98 0.28 -6.47
C MET A 20 3.85 1.57 -5.67
N ALA A 21 2.61 2.08 -5.51
CA ALA A 21 2.37 3.31 -4.77
C ALA A 21 2.81 3.20 -3.32
N VAL A 22 2.51 2.10 -2.65
CA VAL A 22 2.91 1.89 -1.26
C VAL A 22 4.43 1.78 -1.14
N ALA A 23 5.08 1.05 -2.06
CA ALA A 23 6.53 0.93 -2.07
C ALA A 23 7.21 2.28 -2.26
N TYR A 24 6.71 3.08 -3.20
CA TYR A 24 7.19 4.44 -3.44
C TYR A 24 7.01 5.31 -2.19
N GLY A 25 5.81 5.28 -1.62
CA GLY A 25 5.49 6.08 -0.44
C GLY A 25 6.38 5.74 0.74
N TYR A 26 6.59 4.46 0.99
CA TYR A 26 7.46 4.01 2.07
C TYR A 26 8.90 4.50 1.87
N ALA A 27 9.43 4.35 0.65
CA ALA A 27 10.78 4.78 0.35
C ALA A 27 10.94 6.30 0.54
N ARG A 28 10.02 7.10 0.00
CA ARG A 28 10.06 8.55 0.16
C ARG A 28 9.90 8.99 1.61
N GLY A 29 8.95 8.37 2.30
CA GLY A 29 8.67 8.70 3.71
C GLY A 29 9.82 8.34 4.66
N THR A 30 10.68 7.41 4.26
CA THR A 30 11.85 7.02 5.05
C THR A 30 13.15 7.69 4.58
N GLY A 31 13.04 8.69 3.70
CA GLY A 31 14.19 9.53 3.34
C GLY A 31 14.92 9.16 2.06
N LYS A 32 14.39 8.25 1.26
CA LYS A 32 15.00 7.89 -0.01
C LYS A 32 14.73 8.96 -1.07
N THR A 33 15.63 9.05 -2.06
CA THR A 33 15.45 9.97 -3.18
C THR A 33 14.30 9.51 -4.06
N GLU A 34 13.80 10.42 -4.92
CA GLU A 34 12.75 10.06 -5.86
C GLU A 34 13.18 8.92 -6.79
N LEU A 35 14.42 8.94 -7.26
CA LEU A 35 14.95 7.89 -8.13
C LEU A 35 14.96 6.54 -7.40
N GLU A 36 15.45 6.52 -6.17
CA GLU A 36 15.47 5.29 -5.36
C GLU A 36 14.05 4.78 -5.09
N ALA A 37 13.12 5.69 -4.81
CA ALA A 37 11.73 5.32 -4.55
C ALA A 37 11.06 4.77 -5.81
N THR A 38 11.36 5.35 -6.98
CA THR A 38 10.83 4.86 -8.24
C THR A 38 11.34 3.44 -8.54
N ASP A 39 12.62 3.19 -8.28
CA ASP A 39 13.20 1.85 -8.45
C ASP A 39 12.55 0.84 -7.51
N ALA A 40 12.31 1.24 -6.26
CA ALA A 40 11.62 0.37 -5.29
C ALA A 40 10.21 0.04 -5.79
N ALA A 41 9.49 1.02 -6.33
CA ALA A 41 8.16 0.81 -6.86
C ALA A 41 8.15 -0.25 -7.98
N GLN A 42 9.14 -0.22 -8.86
CA GLN A 42 9.21 -1.18 -9.97
C GLN A 42 9.28 -2.64 -9.49
N THR A 43 9.90 -2.88 -8.35
CA THR A 43 10.02 -4.21 -7.76
C THR A 43 8.64 -4.82 -7.44
N PHE A 44 7.65 -3.99 -7.16
CA PHE A 44 6.32 -4.44 -6.76
C PHE A 44 5.29 -4.38 -7.89
N ARG A 45 5.75 -4.18 -9.10
CA ARG A 45 4.88 -4.05 -10.26
C ARG A 45 3.90 -5.22 -10.46
N GLY A 46 4.33 -6.43 -10.12
CA GLY A 46 3.54 -7.63 -10.31
C GLY A 46 2.47 -7.90 -9.26
N PHE A 47 2.33 -7.06 -8.25
CA PHE A 47 1.41 -7.34 -7.13
C PHE A 47 0.12 -6.53 -7.14
N GLY A 48 -0.11 -5.71 -8.16
CA GLY A 48 -1.34 -4.91 -8.26
C GLY A 48 -2.50 -5.71 -8.87
N GLY A 49 -3.72 -5.18 -8.70
CA GLY A 49 -4.89 -5.74 -9.36
C GLY A 49 -5.29 -7.14 -8.93
N GLY A 50 -5.02 -7.51 -7.67
CA GLY A 50 -5.35 -8.83 -7.16
C GLY A 50 -4.31 -9.89 -7.46
N LYS A 51 -3.16 -9.52 -8.01
CA LYS A 51 -2.08 -10.45 -8.36
C LYS A 51 -1.13 -10.75 -7.21
N ALA A 52 -1.31 -10.10 -6.06
CA ALA A 52 -0.51 -10.41 -4.88
C ALA A 52 -0.81 -11.83 -4.40
N PRO A 53 0.13 -12.48 -3.71
CA PRO A 53 -0.11 -13.84 -3.19
C PRO A 53 -1.40 -13.90 -2.39
N GLU A 54 -2.12 -15.01 -2.51
CA GLU A 54 -3.40 -15.27 -1.84
C GLU A 54 -4.50 -14.26 -2.20
N GLY A 55 -4.31 -13.45 -3.24
CA GLY A 55 -5.30 -12.47 -3.69
C GLY A 55 -5.40 -11.23 -2.82
N TYR A 56 -4.45 -10.98 -1.94
CA TYR A 56 -4.43 -9.80 -1.09
C TYR A 56 -4.48 -8.51 -1.92
N CYS A 57 -5.05 -7.46 -1.33
CA CYS A 57 -4.89 -6.12 -1.87
C CYS A 57 -3.39 -5.83 -1.98
N GLY A 58 -2.94 -5.38 -3.16
CA GLY A 58 -1.52 -5.13 -3.40
C GLY A 58 -0.93 -4.09 -2.45
N ALA A 59 -1.72 -3.08 -2.09
CA ALA A 59 -1.27 -2.07 -1.13
C ALA A 59 -1.00 -2.68 0.25
N LEU A 60 -1.94 -3.48 0.74
CA LEU A 60 -1.78 -4.15 2.03
C LEU A 60 -0.60 -5.12 2.01
N TYR A 61 -0.52 -5.95 0.99
CA TYR A 61 0.56 -6.94 0.88
C TYR A 61 1.92 -6.26 0.88
N THR A 62 2.08 -5.19 0.11
CA THR A 62 3.34 -4.44 0.04
C THR A 62 3.68 -3.82 1.39
N ALA A 63 2.71 -3.25 2.09
CA ALA A 63 2.94 -2.68 3.42
C ALA A 63 3.45 -3.76 4.39
N LYS A 64 2.88 -4.95 4.33
CA LYS A 64 3.32 -6.07 5.18
C LYS A 64 4.76 -6.48 4.86
N LEU A 65 5.16 -6.42 3.60
CA LEU A 65 6.55 -6.72 3.21
C LEU A 65 7.53 -5.66 3.66
N MET A 66 7.10 -4.39 3.70
CA MET A 66 7.96 -3.29 4.15
C MET A 66 8.30 -3.41 5.64
N GLN A 67 7.36 -3.91 6.44
CA GLN A 67 7.53 -4.08 7.88
C GLN A 67 7.04 -5.46 8.29
N PRO A 68 7.77 -6.53 7.92
CA PRO A 68 7.28 -7.90 8.17
C PRO A 68 7.09 -8.24 9.64
N ASP A 69 7.86 -7.62 10.53
CA ASP A 69 7.70 -7.85 11.98
C ASP A 69 6.39 -7.27 12.51
N HIS A 70 5.76 -6.38 11.76
CA HIS A 70 4.50 -5.74 12.14
C HIS A 70 3.36 -6.11 11.19
N ALA A 71 3.52 -7.20 10.43
CA ALA A 71 2.53 -7.59 9.41
C ALA A 71 1.12 -7.73 9.97
N ASP A 72 0.99 -8.35 11.15
CA ASP A 72 -0.33 -8.54 11.78
C ASP A 72 -0.96 -7.22 12.20
N ALA A 73 -0.17 -6.30 12.75
CA ALA A 73 -0.65 -4.99 13.16
C ALA A 73 -1.08 -4.16 11.95
N ILE A 74 -0.33 -4.25 10.86
CA ILE A 74 -0.67 -3.57 9.59
C ILE A 74 -1.99 -4.11 9.05
N GLU A 75 -2.16 -5.43 9.06
CA GLU A 75 -3.39 -6.05 8.57
C GLU A 75 -4.59 -5.63 9.42
N ASP A 76 -4.46 -5.61 10.74
CA ASP A 76 -5.52 -5.16 11.63
C ASP A 76 -5.91 -3.71 11.39
N PHE A 77 -4.91 -2.85 11.22
CA PHE A 77 -5.15 -1.43 10.91
C PHE A 77 -5.91 -1.29 9.60
N PHE A 78 -5.47 -2.01 8.57
CA PHE A 78 -6.09 -1.98 7.25
C PHE A 78 -7.54 -2.47 7.31
N LYS A 79 -7.79 -3.57 8.01
CA LYS A 79 -9.14 -4.14 8.15
C LYS A 79 -10.12 -3.14 8.75
N ARG A 80 -9.69 -2.37 9.74
CA ARG A 80 -10.55 -1.38 10.39
C ARG A 80 -11.05 -0.32 9.41
N GLY A 81 -10.21 0.05 8.46
CA GLY A 81 -10.59 1.03 7.44
C GLY A 81 -11.24 0.44 6.20
N ALA A 82 -11.12 -0.87 6.00
CA ALA A 82 -11.62 -1.55 4.81
C ALA A 82 -12.76 -2.52 5.13
N LYS A 83 -13.48 -2.29 6.22
CA LYS A 83 -14.64 -3.11 6.63
C LYS A 83 -14.30 -4.60 6.71
N ASN A 84 -13.13 -4.91 7.27
CA ASN A 84 -12.60 -6.26 7.46
C ASN A 84 -12.21 -6.99 6.17
N CYS A 85 -12.14 -6.29 5.04
CA CYS A 85 -11.72 -6.88 3.77
C CYS A 85 -10.21 -6.73 3.57
N THR A 86 -9.56 -7.79 3.11
CA THR A 86 -8.12 -7.77 2.82
C THR A 86 -7.80 -8.17 1.39
N LYS A 87 -8.74 -8.77 0.70
CA LYS A 87 -8.54 -9.29 -0.65
C LYS A 87 -9.06 -8.32 -1.69
N CYS A 88 -8.31 -8.17 -2.79
CA CYS A 88 -8.72 -7.30 -3.88
C CYS A 88 -10.12 -7.66 -4.39
N LYS A 89 -10.41 -8.94 -4.55
CA LYS A 89 -11.71 -9.42 -5.04
C LYS A 89 -12.87 -9.13 -4.09
N GLU A 90 -12.58 -8.89 -2.81
CA GLU A 90 -13.60 -8.52 -1.83
C GLU A 90 -13.86 -7.02 -1.84
N ILE A 91 -12.80 -6.25 -2.06
CA ILE A 91 -12.85 -4.79 -1.97
C ILE A 91 -13.38 -4.16 -3.26
N ARG A 92 -12.79 -4.51 -4.40
CA ARG A 92 -13.11 -3.85 -5.67
C ARG A 92 -14.52 -4.14 -6.19
N PRO A 93 -14.95 -5.41 -6.31
CA PRO A 93 -16.29 -5.70 -6.85
C PRO A 93 -17.42 -5.13 -6.00
N ASN A 94 -17.22 -5.06 -4.68
CA ASN A 94 -18.24 -4.59 -3.75
C ASN A 94 -18.15 -3.09 -3.47
N ALA A 95 -17.19 -2.42 -4.10
CA ALA A 95 -16.96 -0.99 -3.92
C ALA A 95 -16.85 -0.60 -2.44
N VAL A 96 -16.20 -1.45 -1.64
CA VAL A 96 -16.03 -1.21 -0.19
C VAL A 96 -15.30 0.09 0.05
N ILE A 97 -14.13 0.26 -0.58
CA ILE A 97 -13.40 1.51 -0.60
C ILE A 97 -12.67 1.63 -1.95
N PRO A 98 -12.38 2.86 -2.42
CA PRO A 98 -11.63 3.03 -3.67
C PRO A 98 -10.19 2.54 -3.53
N CYS A 99 -9.58 2.14 -4.63
CA CYS A 99 -8.17 1.72 -4.63
C CYS A 99 -7.25 2.79 -4.06
N ASN A 100 -7.53 4.06 -4.37
CA ASN A 100 -6.73 5.17 -3.85
C ASN A 100 -6.80 5.24 -2.33
N ARG A 101 -7.95 4.93 -1.74
CA ARG A 101 -8.11 4.86 -0.28
C ARG A 101 -7.38 3.65 0.29
N CYS A 102 -7.34 2.53 -0.43
CA CYS A 102 -6.56 1.36 -0.01
C CYS A 102 -5.08 1.72 0.11
N VAL A 103 -4.56 2.45 -0.86
CA VAL A 103 -3.17 2.92 -0.86
C VAL A 103 -2.91 3.84 0.33
N GLU A 104 -3.80 4.81 0.53
CA GLU A 104 -3.70 5.74 1.65
C GLU A 104 -3.75 5.00 2.99
N LEU A 105 -4.67 4.06 3.13
CA LEU A 105 -4.85 3.30 4.36
C LEU A 105 -3.63 2.45 4.69
N ALA A 106 -3.05 1.79 3.69
CA ALA A 106 -1.82 1.02 3.89
C ALA A 106 -0.66 1.92 4.30
N GLY A 107 -0.57 3.10 3.67
CA GLY A 107 0.45 4.10 4.03
C GLY A 107 0.26 4.63 5.43
N GLU A 108 -0.98 4.86 5.85
CA GLU A 108 -1.30 5.30 7.21
C GLU A 108 -0.88 4.24 8.24
N ALA A 109 -1.06 2.98 7.92
CA ALA A 109 -0.62 1.89 8.79
C ALA A 109 0.89 1.92 8.99
N LEU A 110 1.64 2.15 7.92
CA LEU A 110 3.09 2.27 7.99
C LEU A 110 3.53 3.51 8.77
N ASP A 111 2.86 4.65 8.56
CA ASP A 111 3.13 5.87 9.31
C ASP A 111 2.92 5.66 10.81
N PHE A 112 1.84 4.99 11.16
CA PHE A 112 1.49 4.71 12.56
C PHE A 112 2.55 3.86 13.24
N LEU A 113 3.07 2.85 12.55
CA LEU A 113 4.05 1.93 13.11
C LEU A 113 5.47 2.49 13.12
N ASP A 114 5.75 3.46 12.27
CA ASP A 114 7.08 4.04 12.13
C ASP A 114 7.34 5.11 13.18
N LEU A 115 6.40 5.31 14.07
CA LEU A 115 6.56 6.21 15.21
C LEU A 115 7.27 5.48 16.37
#